data_e608fd6e02f69f9c3f8c23509fc989ac
#
_entry.id   e608fd6e02f69f9c3f8c23509fc989ac
#
_cell.length_a   1.000
_cell.length_b   1.000
_cell.length_c   1.000
_cell.angle_alpha   90.00
_cell.angle_beta   90.00
_cell.angle_gamma   90.00
#
_symmetry.space_group_name_H-M   'P 1'
#
loop_
_entity.id
_entity.type
_entity.pdbx_description
1 polymer ?
#
loop_
_entity_poly.entity_id
_entity_poly.type
_entity_poly.pdbx_seq_one_letter_code
_entity_poly.pdbx_strand_id
1 'polypeptide(L)'
;MRNIDFIKTQSQVVELLRFPLIVLVVFVHMLPFEQKTLYPNLEINNVYNIITEVISHHLGRLAVPCFFLFSGYFFFYKITDWNTNVYASQLKKRIKSLLIPYLSWNVIYVVAIYLKNLLFQLLDENFDDNYIGLSSSSIYEILWGGPLNFPLWYLRDLIVMTILTPLFYYYFKYTKVVGLLLILIIYLCAFESGVPGLSTTAIFYFGLGAFMGQFKYNMLNFAISYGNSALILVIIALGITTYYTASEINEYWVRVFLIFGIIVVLFVGYQCTKYTSLKNKLISLAPTVFFIYGLHLIYILGWFKGGLAKSFLASSAWGMLLGYFVIPPLCIGLILILYELMKRFLPKTLNIITGNR
;
A
#
# COMPACT_ATOMS: atom_id res chain seq x y z
N MET A 1 0.84 -19.55 29.03
CA MET A 1 1.76 -18.41 28.87
C MET A 1 2.29 -18.21 27.45
N ARG A 2 2.71 -19.25 26.69
CA ARG A 2 3.26 -19.10 25.32
C ARG A 2 2.34 -18.41 24.30
N ASN A 3 1.01 -18.62 24.33
CA ASN A 3 0.08 -18.05 23.33
C ASN A 3 -0.12 -16.53 23.43
N ILE A 4 -0.09 -15.95 24.64
CA ILE A 4 -0.31 -14.50 24.85
C ILE A 4 0.90 -13.70 24.37
N ASP A 5 2.12 -14.19 24.57
CA ASP A 5 3.34 -13.54 24.08
C ASP A 5 3.41 -13.51 22.55
N PHE A 6 2.93 -14.57 21.89
CA PHE A 6 2.92 -14.64 20.42
C PHE A 6 1.94 -13.65 19.76
N ILE A 7 0.75 -13.47 20.33
CA ILE A 7 -0.24 -12.50 19.81
C ILE A 7 0.31 -11.08 19.92
N LYS A 8 0.92 -10.75 21.07
CA LYS A 8 1.55 -9.45 21.30
C LYS A 8 2.70 -9.21 20.31
N THR A 9 3.56 -10.21 20.11
CA THR A 9 4.68 -10.14 19.16
C THR A 9 4.18 -9.95 17.73
N GLN A 10 3.15 -10.70 17.31
CA GLN A 10 2.56 -10.55 15.97
C GLN A 10 1.97 -9.16 15.73
N SER A 11 1.26 -8.61 16.71
CA SER A 11 0.74 -7.24 16.63
C SER A 11 1.88 -6.22 16.53
N GLN A 12 2.95 -6.40 17.31
CA GLN A 12 4.14 -5.54 17.25
C GLN A 12 4.87 -5.63 15.90
N VAL A 13 5.00 -6.82 15.33
CA VAL A 13 5.60 -7.00 13.97
C VAL A 13 4.79 -6.25 12.92
N VAL A 14 3.47 -6.39 12.94
CA VAL A 14 2.60 -5.68 11.98
C VAL A 14 2.68 -4.17 12.16
N GLU A 15 2.72 -3.69 13.40
CA GLU A 15 2.82 -2.26 13.70
C GLU A 15 4.17 -1.68 13.25
N LEU A 16 5.27 -2.40 13.50
CA LEU A 16 6.61 -2.06 13.05
C LEU A 16 6.70 -1.99 11.52
N LEU A 17 6.07 -2.94 10.81
CA LEU A 17 6.13 -3.03 9.35
C LEU A 17 5.37 -1.91 8.64
N ARG A 18 4.40 -1.25 9.29
CA ARG A 18 3.59 -0.21 8.64
C ARG A 18 4.43 0.92 8.03
N PHE A 19 5.43 1.42 8.79
CA PHE A 19 6.24 2.53 8.30
C PHE A 19 7.19 2.13 7.14
N PRO A 20 7.95 1.04 7.19
CA PRO A 20 8.71 0.58 6.02
C PRO A 20 7.83 0.32 4.78
N LEU A 21 6.64 -0.25 4.97
CA LEU A 21 5.73 -0.51 3.86
C LEU A 21 5.20 0.78 3.21
N ILE A 22 4.89 1.83 3.98
CA ILE A 22 4.47 3.11 3.37
C ILE A 22 5.62 3.82 2.67
N VAL A 23 6.84 3.68 3.14
CA VAL A 23 8.04 4.16 2.42
C VAL A 23 8.12 3.51 1.04
N LEU A 24 7.91 2.19 0.96
CA LEU A 24 7.87 1.47 -0.33
C LEU A 24 6.74 1.98 -1.24
N VAL A 25 5.56 2.31 -0.69
CA VAL A 25 4.47 2.92 -1.47
C VAL A 25 4.89 4.26 -2.10
N VAL A 26 5.64 5.10 -1.37
CA VAL A 26 6.14 6.36 -1.93
C VAL A 26 7.14 6.08 -3.07
N PHE A 27 7.99 5.06 -2.95
CA PHE A 27 8.90 4.64 -4.01
C PHE A 27 8.17 4.11 -5.25
N VAL A 28 7.04 3.39 -5.11
CA VAL A 28 6.20 2.96 -6.26
C VAL A 28 5.86 4.15 -7.15
N HIS A 29 5.53 5.29 -6.55
CA HIS A 29 5.08 6.48 -7.27
C HIS A 29 6.24 7.38 -7.77
N MET A 30 7.48 6.96 -7.59
CA MET A 30 8.63 7.64 -8.22
C MET A 30 8.69 7.41 -9.73
N LEU A 31 8.27 6.24 -10.21
CA LEU A 31 8.20 5.90 -11.63
C LEU A 31 6.77 6.02 -12.18
N PRO A 32 6.60 6.21 -13.50
CA PRO A 32 5.33 5.97 -14.18
C PRO A 32 4.96 4.48 -14.08
N PHE A 33 3.68 4.14 -14.26
CA PHE A 33 3.22 2.75 -14.18
C PHE A 33 3.67 1.89 -15.36
N GLU A 34 3.99 2.52 -16.49
CA GLU A 34 4.54 1.82 -17.66
C GLU A 34 5.96 1.34 -17.36
N GLN A 35 6.15 0.04 -17.45
CA GLN A 35 7.44 -0.59 -17.27
C GLN A 35 8.29 -0.48 -18.54
N LYS A 36 9.59 -0.27 -18.37
CA LYS A 36 10.54 -0.22 -19.47
C LYS A 36 11.24 -1.57 -19.62
N THR A 37 11.47 -2.00 -20.87
CA THR A 37 12.35 -3.15 -21.14
C THR A 37 13.74 -2.90 -20.54
N LEU A 38 14.24 -3.86 -19.79
CA LEU A 38 15.55 -3.80 -19.17
C LEU A 38 16.59 -4.53 -20.03
N TYR A 39 17.77 -3.96 -20.14
CA TYR A 39 18.90 -4.55 -20.84
C TYR A 39 19.99 -4.95 -19.84
N PRO A 40 20.49 -6.20 -19.87
CA PRO A 40 21.46 -6.70 -18.90
C PRO A 40 22.89 -6.24 -19.25
N ASN A 41 23.12 -4.93 -19.26
CA ASN A 41 24.46 -4.35 -19.40
C ASN A 41 24.74 -3.36 -18.26
N LEU A 42 26.02 -3.05 -18.04
CA LEU A 42 26.48 -2.18 -16.96
C LEU A 42 26.53 -0.69 -17.36
N GLU A 43 25.91 -0.31 -18.48
CA GLU A 43 25.74 1.10 -18.79
C GLU A 43 24.89 1.77 -17.70
N ILE A 44 25.31 2.97 -17.29
CA ILE A 44 24.70 3.65 -16.13
C ILE A 44 23.19 3.87 -16.29
N ASN A 45 22.70 4.11 -17.51
CA ASN A 45 21.27 4.24 -17.78
C ASN A 45 20.51 2.93 -17.49
N ASN A 46 21.09 1.78 -17.82
CA ASN A 46 20.49 0.48 -17.56
C ASN A 46 20.58 0.13 -16.07
N VAL A 47 21.68 0.45 -15.40
CA VAL A 47 21.82 0.32 -13.95
C VAL A 47 20.76 1.14 -13.24
N TYR A 48 20.53 2.40 -13.65
CA TYR A 48 19.45 3.25 -13.13
C TYR A 48 18.09 2.57 -13.33
N ASN A 49 17.77 2.13 -14.55
CA ASN A 49 16.49 1.49 -14.85
C ASN A 49 16.29 0.22 -14.02
N ILE A 50 17.29 -0.65 -13.91
CA ILE A 50 17.20 -1.89 -13.11
C ILE A 50 16.94 -1.58 -11.65
N ILE A 51 17.70 -0.68 -11.03
CA ILE A 51 17.55 -0.33 -9.62
C ILE A 51 16.16 0.23 -9.35
N THR A 52 15.71 1.18 -10.18
CA THR A 52 14.43 1.86 -9.98
C THR A 52 13.24 0.93 -10.23
N GLU A 53 13.30 0.05 -11.25
CA GLU A 53 12.29 -0.98 -11.51
C GLU A 53 12.20 -1.99 -10.36
N VAL A 54 13.32 -2.52 -9.88
CA VAL A 54 13.36 -3.47 -8.77
C VAL A 54 12.73 -2.87 -7.52
N ILE A 55 13.05 -1.62 -7.19
CA ILE A 55 12.53 -0.99 -5.96
C ILE A 55 11.07 -0.58 -6.15
N SER A 56 10.71 0.14 -7.22
CA SER A 56 9.36 0.66 -7.40
C SER A 56 8.35 -0.40 -7.83
N HIS A 57 8.64 -1.16 -8.89
CA HIS A 57 7.66 -2.05 -9.50
C HIS A 57 7.69 -3.49 -8.97
N HIS A 58 8.72 -3.89 -8.22
CA HIS A 58 8.73 -5.19 -7.57
C HIS A 58 8.64 -5.07 -6.05
N LEU A 59 9.67 -4.54 -5.36
CA LEU A 59 9.66 -4.45 -3.90
C LEU A 59 8.52 -3.56 -3.38
N GLY A 60 8.25 -2.44 -4.05
CA GLY A 60 7.18 -1.52 -3.69
C GLY A 60 5.79 -2.15 -3.73
N ARG A 61 5.55 -3.07 -4.65
CA ARG A 61 4.28 -3.79 -4.78
C ARG A 61 3.96 -4.72 -3.60
N LEU A 62 4.94 -5.05 -2.73
CA LEU A 62 4.70 -5.84 -1.51
C LEU A 62 3.81 -5.15 -0.48
N ALA A 63 3.77 -3.83 -0.47
CA ALA A 63 3.11 -3.07 0.58
C ALA A 63 1.59 -3.30 0.63
N VAL A 64 0.91 -3.16 -0.49
CA VAL A 64 -0.56 -3.28 -0.58
C VAL A 64 -1.06 -4.68 -0.20
N PRO A 65 -0.49 -5.79 -0.72
CA PRO A 65 -0.78 -7.14 -0.29
C PRO A 65 -0.63 -7.36 1.22
N CYS A 66 0.44 -6.84 1.82
CA CYS A 66 0.63 -6.91 3.28
C CYS A 66 -0.50 -6.20 4.03
N PHE A 67 -0.90 -5.00 3.60
CA PHE A 67 -1.98 -4.27 4.26
C PHE A 67 -3.34 -4.95 4.13
N PHE A 68 -3.66 -5.57 2.98
CA PHE A 68 -4.86 -6.38 2.84
C PHE A 68 -4.83 -7.61 3.75
N LEU A 69 -3.73 -8.36 3.76
CA LEU A 69 -3.53 -9.52 4.63
C LEU A 69 -3.73 -9.15 6.12
N PHE A 70 -3.06 -8.10 6.60
CA PHE A 70 -3.18 -7.65 7.98
C PHE A 70 -4.62 -7.24 8.32
N SER A 71 -5.29 -6.54 7.42
CA SER A 71 -6.67 -6.10 7.61
C SER A 71 -7.64 -7.25 7.72
N GLY A 72 -7.57 -8.25 6.83
CA GLY A 72 -8.38 -9.47 6.88
C GLY A 72 -8.09 -10.28 8.14
N TYR A 73 -6.81 -10.48 8.45
CA TYR A 73 -6.40 -11.24 9.62
C TYR A 73 -6.95 -10.64 10.93
N PHE A 74 -6.67 -9.38 11.21
CA PHE A 74 -7.10 -8.76 12.47
C PHE A 74 -8.60 -8.53 12.56
N PHE A 75 -9.29 -8.47 11.41
CA PHE A 75 -10.75 -8.44 11.40
C PHE A 75 -11.32 -9.73 12.00
N PHE A 76 -10.90 -10.89 11.50
CA PHE A 76 -11.47 -12.19 11.91
C PHE A 76 -10.81 -12.78 13.16
N TYR A 77 -9.54 -12.47 13.42
CA TYR A 77 -8.83 -13.06 14.55
C TYR A 77 -9.46 -12.76 15.91
N LYS A 78 -10.06 -11.58 16.07
CA LYS A 78 -10.71 -11.14 17.31
C LYS A 78 -12.16 -11.66 17.46
N ILE A 79 -12.72 -12.25 16.42
CA ILE A 79 -14.08 -12.74 16.42
C ILE A 79 -14.07 -14.21 16.85
N THR A 80 -14.80 -14.52 17.91
CA THR A 80 -15.04 -15.90 18.36
C THR A 80 -16.32 -16.46 17.72
N ASP A 81 -17.41 -15.69 17.80
CA ASP A 81 -18.70 -16.08 17.28
C ASP A 81 -19.21 -15.04 16.29
N TRP A 82 -19.53 -15.49 15.10
CA TRP A 82 -20.05 -14.65 14.05
C TRP A 82 -21.57 -14.50 14.16
N ASN A 83 -22.01 -13.26 14.27
CA ASN A 83 -23.43 -12.92 14.21
C ASN A 83 -23.63 -11.50 13.66
N THR A 84 -24.89 -11.15 13.37
CA THR A 84 -25.27 -9.85 12.77
C THR A 84 -24.85 -8.66 13.63
N ASN A 85 -24.92 -8.78 14.96
CA ASN A 85 -24.53 -7.68 15.87
C ASN A 85 -23.01 -7.43 15.82
N VAL A 86 -22.20 -8.49 15.78
CA VAL A 86 -20.75 -8.40 15.61
C VAL A 86 -20.42 -7.73 14.28
N TYR A 87 -21.07 -8.15 13.20
CA TYR A 87 -20.87 -7.55 11.87
C TYR A 87 -21.23 -6.06 11.86
N ALA A 88 -22.42 -5.68 12.33
CA ALA A 88 -22.86 -4.28 12.41
C ALA A 88 -21.91 -3.40 13.25
N SER A 89 -21.43 -3.93 14.39
CA SER A 89 -20.45 -3.25 15.25
C SER A 89 -19.13 -3.02 14.52
N GLN A 90 -18.63 -4.01 13.77
CA GLN A 90 -17.41 -3.88 12.99
C GLN A 90 -17.58 -2.88 11.84
N LEU A 91 -18.70 -2.91 11.10
CA LEU A 91 -18.99 -1.93 10.05
C LEU A 91 -19.01 -0.50 10.60
N LYS A 92 -19.68 -0.27 11.74
CA LYS A 92 -19.72 1.07 12.38
C LYS A 92 -18.31 1.58 12.71
N LYS A 93 -17.39 0.72 13.16
CA LYS A 93 -15.98 1.08 13.38
C LYS A 93 -15.28 1.41 12.06
N ARG A 94 -15.57 0.66 10.98
CA ARG A 94 -14.94 0.86 9.67
C ARG A 94 -15.43 2.09 8.94
N ILE A 95 -16.67 2.51 9.15
CA ILE A 95 -17.14 3.83 8.68
C ILE A 95 -16.23 4.93 9.19
N LYS A 96 -15.92 4.95 10.50
CA LYS A 96 -15.05 5.96 11.09
C LYS A 96 -13.58 5.84 10.67
N SER A 97 -13.07 4.61 10.50
CA SER A 97 -11.64 4.39 10.26
C SER A 97 -11.26 4.21 8.79
N LEU A 98 -12.22 4.03 7.88
CA LEU A 98 -11.98 3.85 6.45
C LEU A 98 -12.82 4.81 5.59
N LEU A 99 -14.16 4.78 5.71
CA LEU A 99 -15.04 5.53 4.81
C LEU A 99 -14.91 7.05 4.99
N ILE A 100 -14.94 7.55 6.23
CA ILE A 100 -14.77 8.98 6.50
C ILE A 100 -13.40 9.48 6.01
N PRO A 101 -12.26 8.84 6.34
CA PRO A 101 -10.98 9.22 5.78
C PRO A 101 -10.94 9.14 4.24
N TYR A 102 -11.52 8.10 3.63
CA TYR A 102 -11.60 7.96 2.18
C TYR A 102 -12.26 9.18 1.52
N LEU A 103 -13.44 9.56 2.01
CA LEU A 103 -14.16 10.73 1.51
C LEU A 103 -13.39 12.04 1.78
N SER A 104 -12.83 12.17 3.00
CA SER A 104 -12.07 13.37 3.37
C SER A 104 -10.86 13.60 2.46
N TRP A 105 -10.07 12.56 2.16
CA TRP A 105 -8.90 12.69 1.29
C TRP A 105 -9.26 12.98 -0.17
N ASN A 106 -10.39 12.45 -0.69
CA ASN A 106 -10.89 12.84 -2.01
C ASN A 106 -11.30 14.33 -2.03
N VAL A 107 -12.04 14.80 -1.00
CA VAL A 107 -12.41 16.22 -0.90
C VAL A 107 -11.18 17.12 -0.76
N ILE A 108 -10.21 16.75 0.09
CA ILE A 108 -8.95 17.49 0.24
C ILE A 108 -8.23 17.63 -1.11
N TYR A 109 -8.22 16.57 -1.93
CA TYR A 109 -7.57 16.63 -3.24
C TYR A 109 -8.32 17.55 -4.21
N VAL A 110 -9.65 17.49 -4.25
CA VAL A 110 -10.47 18.43 -5.04
C VAL A 110 -10.19 19.88 -4.65
N VAL A 111 -10.17 20.16 -3.34
CA VAL A 111 -9.85 21.50 -2.82
C VAL A 111 -8.42 21.91 -3.20
N ALA A 112 -7.45 20.99 -3.12
CA ALA A 112 -6.07 21.27 -3.50
C ALA A 112 -5.93 21.60 -5.01
N ILE A 113 -6.67 20.91 -5.89
CA ILE A 113 -6.73 21.24 -7.33
C ILE A 113 -7.28 22.67 -7.52
N TYR A 114 -8.38 22.97 -6.87
CA TYR A 114 -9.00 24.29 -6.99
C TYR A 114 -8.08 25.42 -6.51
N LEU A 115 -7.46 25.25 -5.34
CA LEU A 115 -6.52 26.22 -4.78
C LEU A 115 -5.28 26.40 -5.68
N LYS A 116 -4.76 25.31 -6.24
CA LYS A 116 -3.66 25.36 -7.19
C LYS A 116 -4.04 26.19 -8.41
N ASN A 117 -5.18 25.89 -9.04
CA ASN A 117 -5.63 26.61 -10.23
C ASN A 117 -5.84 28.09 -9.96
N LEU A 118 -6.43 28.44 -8.80
CA LEU A 118 -6.59 29.84 -8.38
C LEU A 118 -5.23 30.54 -8.22
N LEU A 119 -4.25 29.88 -7.61
CA LEU A 119 -2.90 30.42 -7.42
C LEU A 119 -2.23 30.71 -8.78
N PHE A 120 -2.30 29.79 -9.74
CA PHE A 120 -1.71 29.98 -11.06
C PHE A 120 -2.41 31.08 -11.85
N GLN A 121 -3.73 31.21 -11.75
CA GLN A 121 -4.48 32.32 -12.34
C GLN A 121 -4.02 33.68 -11.76
N LEU A 122 -3.77 33.76 -10.44
CA LEU A 122 -3.27 34.98 -9.80
C LEU A 122 -1.83 35.34 -10.19
N LEU A 123 -1.04 34.35 -10.64
CA LEU A 123 0.33 34.54 -11.10
C LEU A 123 0.44 34.79 -12.60
N ASP A 124 -0.68 34.92 -13.30
CA ASP A 124 -0.75 35.10 -14.77
C ASP A 124 -0.02 34.00 -15.58
N GLU A 125 0.15 32.83 -14.98
CA GLU A 125 0.73 31.67 -15.65
C GLU A 125 -0.36 30.87 -16.34
N ASN A 126 -0.30 30.76 -17.67
CA ASN A 126 -1.12 29.82 -18.45
C ASN A 126 -0.68 28.39 -18.16
N PHE A 127 -1.24 27.81 -17.11
CA PHE A 127 -1.03 26.43 -16.77
C PHE A 127 -2.13 25.60 -17.42
N ASP A 128 -1.77 24.97 -18.53
CA ASP A 128 -2.65 24.08 -19.30
C ASP A 128 -2.77 22.73 -18.58
N ASP A 129 -3.30 22.76 -17.36
CA ASP A 129 -3.53 21.56 -16.58
C ASP A 129 -4.96 21.07 -16.89
N ASN A 130 -5.06 20.07 -17.76
CA ASN A 130 -6.31 19.41 -18.16
C ASN A 130 -7.15 18.84 -17.00
N TYR A 131 -6.74 19.05 -15.75
CA TYR A 131 -7.54 18.79 -14.54
C TYR A 131 -8.71 19.75 -14.32
N ILE A 132 -8.91 20.74 -15.19
CA ILE A 132 -10.13 21.56 -15.26
C ILE A 132 -11.38 20.73 -15.59
N GLY A 133 -11.22 19.47 -15.97
CA GLY A 133 -12.29 18.52 -16.26
C GLY A 133 -13.12 18.03 -15.05
N LEU A 134 -13.03 18.61 -13.87
CA LEU A 134 -13.98 18.36 -12.78
C LEU A 134 -15.44 18.62 -13.17
N SER A 135 -15.68 19.50 -14.16
CA SER A 135 -17.00 19.80 -14.69
C SER A 135 -17.61 18.71 -15.58
N SER A 136 -16.80 17.82 -16.16
CA SER A 136 -17.22 16.76 -17.07
C SER A 136 -17.23 15.36 -16.46
N SER A 137 -16.58 15.17 -15.32
CA SER A 137 -16.50 13.87 -14.63
C SER A 137 -17.71 13.67 -13.73
N SER A 138 -18.32 12.48 -13.78
CA SER A 138 -19.38 12.15 -12.85
C SER A 138 -18.84 12.04 -11.42
N ILE A 139 -19.66 12.38 -10.43
CA ILE A 139 -19.29 12.21 -9.00
C ILE A 139 -18.88 10.75 -8.70
N TYR A 140 -19.50 9.81 -9.39
CA TYR A 140 -19.14 8.39 -9.28
C TYR A 140 -17.68 8.15 -9.69
N GLU A 141 -17.24 8.66 -10.85
CA GLU A 141 -15.87 8.48 -11.34
C GLU A 141 -14.85 9.10 -10.37
N ILE A 142 -15.10 10.34 -9.93
CA ILE A 142 -14.20 11.08 -9.04
C ILE A 142 -14.05 10.40 -7.68
N LEU A 143 -15.14 9.89 -7.14
CA LEU A 143 -15.15 9.36 -5.77
C LEU A 143 -15.01 7.84 -5.70
N TRP A 144 -15.30 7.09 -6.79
CA TRP A 144 -15.37 5.64 -6.71
C TRP A 144 -14.71 4.92 -7.89
N GLY A 145 -15.06 5.21 -9.13
CA GLY A 145 -14.55 4.53 -10.32
C GLY A 145 -13.03 4.69 -10.44
N GLY A 146 -12.57 5.93 -10.53
CA GLY A 146 -11.17 6.32 -10.55
C GLY A 146 -10.89 7.45 -9.56
N PRO A 147 -10.69 7.17 -8.26
CA PRO A 147 -10.51 8.24 -7.27
C PRO A 147 -9.40 9.19 -7.70
N LEU A 148 -9.68 10.51 -7.64
CA LEU A 148 -8.71 11.56 -8.03
C LEU A 148 -7.39 11.42 -7.27
N ASN A 149 -7.47 11.19 -5.97
CA ASN A 149 -6.30 10.77 -5.21
C ASN A 149 -6.05 9.29 -5.48
N PHE A 150 -5.32 9.01 -6.55
CA PHE A 150 -5.15 7.66 -7.10
C PHE A 150 -4.86 6.58 -6.05
N PRO A 151 -3.95 6.75 -5.05
CA PRO A 151 -3.69 5.71 -4.06
C PRO A 151 -4.93 5.22 -3.31
N LEU A 152 -5.99 6.01 -3.24
CA LEU A 152 -7.21 5.66 -2.50
C LEU A 152 -7.96 4.45 -3.09
N TRP A 153 -7.57 3.95 -4.29
CA TRP A 153 -8.10 2.68 -4.80
C TRP A 153 -7.94 1.54 -3.80
N TYR A 154 -6.79 1.46 -3.11
CA TYR A 154 -6.58 0.46 -2.05
C TYR A 154 -7.60 0.61 -0.91
N LEU A 155 -7.86 1.83 -0.46
CA LEU A 155 -8.80 2.07 0.63
C LEU A 155 -10.25 1.77 0.22
N ARG A 156 -10.62 2.08 -1.04
CA ARG A 156 -11.90 1.71 -1.64
C ARG A 156 -12.08 0.19 -1.63
N ASP A 157 -11.10 -0.54 -2.14
CA ASP A 157 -11.14 -2.00 -2.17
C ASP A 157 -11.21 -2.59 -0.76
N LEU A 158 -10.49 -2.00 0.21
CA LEU A 158 -10.56 -2.42 1.61
C LEU A 158 -11.95 -2.18 2.24
N ILE A 159 -12.64 -1.10 1.86
CA ILE A 159 -14.03 -0.85 2.27
C ILE A 159 -14.92 -1.96 1.73
N VAL A 160 -14.81 -2.29 0.45
CA VAL A 160 -15.59 -3.37 -0.19
C VAL A 160 -15.28 -4.71 0.48
N MET A 161 -14.00 -5.07 0.70
CA MET A 161 -13.64 -6.30 1.41
C MET A 161 -14.26 -6.35 2.81
N THR A 162 -14.33 -5.21 3.50
CA THR A 162 -14.97 -5.15 4.82
C THR A 162 -16.48 -5.38 4.75
N ILE A 163 -17.15 -4.87 3.72
CA ILE A 163 -18.58 -5.13 3.49
C ILE A 163 -18.81 -6.62 3.17
N LEU A 164 -17.91 -7.23 2.41
CA LEU A 164 -17.97 -8.63 1.99
C LEU A 164 -17.52 -9.63 3.08
N THR A 165 -17.21 -9.18 4.29
CA THR A 165 -16.77 -10.10 5.37
C THR A 165 -17.75 -11.22 5.71
N PRO A 166 -19.11 -11.07 5.64
CA PRO A 166 -20.02 -12.20 5.80
C PRO A 166 -19.79 -13.28 4.73
N LEU A 167 -19.55 -12.86 3.49
CA LEU A 167 -19.26 -13.77 2.39
C LEU A 167 -17.97 -14.57 2.66
N PHE A 168 -16.88 -13.90 3.05
CA PHE A 168 -15.62 -14.57 3.42
C PHE A 168 -15.82 -15.54 4.58
N TYR A 169 -16.59 -15.14 5.61
CA TYR A 169 -16.85 -16.00 6.76
C TYR A 169 -17.53 -17.30 6.37
N TYR A 170 -18.66 -17.23 5.66
CA TYR A 170 -19.41 -18.43 5.26
C TYR A 170 -18.66 -19.23 4.19
N TYR A 171 -18.00 -18.54 3.24
CA TYR A 171 -17.18 -19.18 2.23
C TYR A 171 -16.12 -20.09 2.87
N PHE A 172 -15.28 -19.58 3.75
CA PHE A 172 -14.24 -20.39 4.41
C PHE A 172 -14.80 -21.36 5.45
N LYS A 173 -15.92 -21.08 6.08
CA LYS A 173 -16.58 -22.02 6.99
C LYS A 173 -16.94 -23.32 6.29
N TYR A 174 -17.41 -23.25 5.06
CA TYR A 174 -17.84 -24.43 4.29
C TYR A 174 -16.73 -25.02 3.40
N THR A 175 -15.94 -24.20 2.75
CA THR A 175 -14.91 -24.66 1.78
C THR A 175 -13.54 -24.89 2.40
N LYS A 176 -13.24 -24.27 3.55
CA LYS A 176 -11.97 -24.37 4.26
C LYS A 176 -10.77 -24.11 3.31
N VAL A 177 -9.77 -24.98 3.32
CA VAL A 177 -8.55 -24.86 2.50
C VAL A 177 -8.84 -24.94 0.99
N VAL A 178 -9.86 -25.69 0.57
CA VAL A 178 -10.25 -25.77 -0.85
C VAL A 178 -10.65 -24.41 -1.38
N GLY A 179 -11.43 -23.65 -0.60
CA GLY A 179 -11.80 -22.29 -0.97
C GLY A 179 -10.60 -21.35 -1.08
N LEU A 180 -9.62 -21.48 -0.18
CA LEU A 180 -8.38 -20.71 -0.27
C LEU A 180 -7.60 -21.02 -1.54
N LEU A 181 -7.49 -22.31 -1.90
CA LEU A 181 -6.82 -22.74 -3.13
C LEU A 181 -7.53 -22.23 -4.38
N LEU A 182 -8.86 -22.19 -4.41
CA LEU A 182 -9.61 -21.64 -5.53
C LEU A 182 -9.33 -20.14 -5.72
N ILE A 183 -9.35 -19.34 -4.65
CA ILE A 183 -9.02 -17.91 -4.72
C ILE A 183 -7.55 -17.72 -5.13
N LEU A 184 -6.64 -18.55 -4.65
CA LEU A 184 -5.23 -18.54 -5.05
C LEU A 184 -5.06 -18.80 -6.56
N ILE A 185 -5.77 -19.78 -7.11
CA ILE A 185 -5.71 -20.10 -8.55
C ILE A 185 -6.22 -18.89 -9.35
N ILE A 186 -7.37 -18.31 -8.98
CA ILE A 186 -7.91 -17.09 -9.64
C ILE A 186 -6.89 -15.95 -9.61
N TYR A 187 -6.23 -15.75 -8.46
CA TYR A 187 -5.19 -14.75 -8.33
C TYR A 187 -4.00 -15.04 -9.24
N LEU A 188 -3.49 -16.27 -9.27
CA LEU A 188 -2.33 -16.67 -10.09
C LEU A 188 -2.64 -16.61 -11.60
N CYS A 189 -3.89 -16.86 -12.02
CA CYS A 189 -4.31 -16.70 -13.41
C CYS A 189 -4.40 -15.24 -13.87
N ALA A 190 -4.04 -14.28 -13.04
CA ALA A 190 -4.07 -12.85 -13.32
C ALA A 190 -5.46 -12.33 -13.81
N PHE A 191 -6.53 -13.00 -13.36
CA PHE A 191 -7.88 -12.55 -13.64
C PHE A 191 -8.14 -11.22 -12.92
N GLU A 192 -8.69 -10.24 -13.62
CA GLU A 192 -9.15 -8.99 -13.03
C GLU A 192 -10.64 -8.79 -13.33
N SER A 193 -11.41 -8.44 -12.30
CA SER A 193 -12.86 -8.30 -12.41
C SER A 193 -13.30 -7.10 -13.25
N GLY A 194 -12.44 -6.09 -13.40
CA GLY A 194 -12.77 -4.79 -13.97
C GLY A 194 -13.75 -3.96 -13.12
N VAL A 195 -14.22 -4.48 -11.98
CA VAL A 195 -15.17 -3.80 -11.10
C VAL A 195 -14.42 -3.03 -10.00
N PRO A 196 -14.64 -1.71 -9.90
CA PRO A 196 -14.03 -0.90 -8.84
C PRO A 196 -14.35 -1.45 -7.44
N GLY A 197 -13.33 -1.70 -6.65
CA GLY A 197 -13.47 -2.28 -5.31
C GLY A 197 -13.27 -3.80 -5.23
N LEU A 198 -13.19 -4.51 -6.37
CA LEU A 198 -13.08 -5.97 -6.44
C LEU A 198 -11.79 -6.43 -7.15
N SER A 199 -10.64 -5.81 -6.84
CA SER A 199 -9.36 -6.32 -7.37
C SER A 199 -9.05 -7.71 -6.83
N THR A 200 -8.51 -8.58 -7.68
CA THR A 200 -8.11 -9.94 -7.26
C THR A 200 -7.02 -9.91 -6.19
N THR A 201 -6.18 -8.90 -6.20
CA THR A 201 -5.20 -8.64 -5.13
C THR A 201 -5.90 -8.44 -3.78
N ALA A 202 -6.95 -7.62 -3.71
CA ALA A 202 -7.71 -7.40 -2.48
C ALA A 202 -8.41 -8.69 -2.04
N ILE A 203 -9.10 -9.37 -2.96
CA ILE A 203 -9.84 -10.61 -2.67
C ILE A 203 -8.90 -11.69 -2.13
N PHE A 204 -7.75 -11.90 -2.78
CA PHE A 204 -6.82 -12.96 -2.37
C PHE A 204 -6.15 -12.64 -1.03
N TYR A 205 -5.52 -11.46 -0.87
CA TYR A 205 -4.75 -11.19 0.35
C TYR A 205 -5.61 -10.88 1.55
N PHE A 206 -6.73 -10.17 1.38
CA PHE A 206 -7.71 -10.02 2.46
C PHE A 206 -8.33 -11.37 2.80
N GLY A 207 -8.68 -12.19 1.80
CA GLY A 207 -9.20 -13.55 1.98
C GLY A 207 -8.22 -14.46 2.70
N LEU A 208 -6.93 -14.45 2.33
CA LEU A 208 -5.88 -15.19 3.04
C LEU A 208 -5.79 -14.77 4.53
N GLY A 209 -5.81 -13.46 4.78
CA GLY A 209 -5.85 -12.92 6.13
C GLY A 209 -7.13 -13.36 6.88
N ALA A 210 -8.29 -13.29 6.23
CA ALA A 210 -9.57 -13.73 6.79
C ALA A 210 -9.54 -15.23 7.15
N PHE A 211 -9.06 -16.07 6.25
CA PHE A 211 -8.88 -17.50 6.48
C PHE A 211 -7.98 -17.76 7.71
N MET A 212 -6.78 -17.18 7.72
CA MET A 212 -5.86 -17.35 8.84
C MET A 212 -6.45 -16.83 10.16
N GLY A 213 -7.14 -15.69 10.14
CA GLY A 213 -7.78 -15.10 11.31
C GLY A 213 -8.96 -15.93 11.83
N GLN A 214 -9.81 -16.44 10.95
CA GLN A 214 -10.98 -17.26 11.29
C GLN A 214 -10.58 -18.59 11.92
N PHE A 215 -9.58 -19.26 11.37
CA PHE A 215 -9.07 -20.54 11.89
C PHE A 215 -7.96 -20.38 12.94
N LYS A 216 -7.67 -19.15 13.38
CA LYS A 216 -6.67 -18.84 14.42
C LYS A 216 -5.25 -19.29 14.07
N TYR A 217 -4.93 -19.38 12.78
CA TYR A 217 -3.55 -19.64 12.36
C TYR A 217 -2.64 -18.47 12.73
N ASN A 218 -1.42 -18.80 13.12
CA ASN A 218 -0.42 -17.79 13.45
C ASN A 218 0.44 -17.46 12.22
N MET A 219 0.23 -16.26 11.62
CA MET A 219 0.99 -15.80 10.45
C MET A 219 2.50 -15.78 10.73
N LEU A 220 2.87 -15.39 11.95
CA LEU A 220 4.27 -15.19 12.31
C LEU A 220 5.01 -16.51 12.46
N ASN A 221 4.37 -17.55 13.04
CA ASN A 221 4.97 -18.88 13.13
C ASN A 221 5.29 -19.43 11.74
N PHE A 222 4.36 -19.26 10.80
CA PHE A 222 4.58 -19.66 9.41
C PHE A 222 5.77 -18.93 8.80
N ALA A 223 5.83 -17.61 8.97
CA ALA A 223 6.92 -16.79 8.46
C ALA A 223 8.28 -17.13 9.11
N ILE A 224 8.33 -17.44 10.40
CA ILE A 224 9.56 -17.85 11.09
C ILE A 224 10.04 -19.22 10.57
N SER A 225 9.12 -20.17 10.41
CA SER A 225 9.47 -21.54 9.98
C SER A 225 9.98 -21.60 8.53
N TYR A 226 9.38 -20.81 7.64
CA TYR A 226 9.66 -20.86 6.20
C TYR A 226 10.40 -19.63 5.66
N GLY A 227 10.74 -18.64 6.49
CA GLY A 227 11.32 -17.36 6.08
C GLY A 227 12.61 -17.48 5.29
N ASN A 228 13.53 -18.37 5.70
CA ASN A 228 14.79 -18.59 4.98
C ASN A 228 14.57 -19.24 3.59
N SER A 229 13.69 -20.24 3.51
CA SER A 229 13.34 -20.86 2.22
C SER A 229 12.59 -19.89 1.32
N ALA A 230 11.68 -19.09 1.88
CA ALA A 230 10.96 -18.05 1.15
C ALA A 230 11.93 -16.97 0.63
N LEU A 231 12.98 -16.62 1.37
CA LEU A 231 13.99 -15.65 0.93
C LEU A 231 14.69 -16.13 -0.35
N ILE A 232 15.07 -17.40 -0.42
CA ILE A 232 15.68 -17.98 -1.64
C ILE A 232 14.70 -17.86 -2.81
N LEU A 233 13.44 -18.25 -2.61
CA LEU A 233 12.42 -18.20 -3.64
C LEU A 233 12.12 -16.76 -4.08
N VAL A 234 12.13 -15.80 -3.17
CA VAL A 234 11.95 -14.37 -3.47
C VAL A 234 13.10 -13.84 -4.32
N ILE A 235 14.35 -14.20 -4.01
CA ILE A 235 15.52 -13.78 -4.82
C ILE A 235 15.41 -14.33 -6.24
N ILE A 236 15.05 -15.62 -6.38
CA ILE A 236 14.86 -16.24 -7.70
C ILE A 236 13.70 -15.55 -8.45
N ALA A 237 12.54 -15.41 -7.79
CA ALA A 237 11.39 -14.77 -8.40
C ALA A 237 11.66 -13.30 -8.77
N LEU A 238 12.41 -12.56 -7.94
CA LEU A 238 12.85 -11.20 -8.24
C LEU A 238 13.73 -11.14 -9.48
N GLY A 239 14.67 -12.06 -9.64
CA GLY A 239 15.48 -12.18 -10.85
C GLY A 239 14.63 -12.45 -12.10
N ILE A 240 13.64 -13.35 -11.98
CA ILE A 240 12.73 -13.68 -13.09
C ILE A 240 11.84 -12.47 -13.44
N THR A 241 11.21 -11.81 -12.46
CA THR A 241 10.36 -10.65 -12.71
C THR A 241 11.15 -9.48 -13.30
N THR A 242 12.41 -9.29 -12.86
CA THR A 242 13.29 -8.28 -13.41
C THR A 242 13.66 -8.60 -14.86
N TYR A 243 13.94 -9.86 -15.18
CA TYR A 243 14.26 -10.30 -16.55
C TYR A 243 13.07 -10.11 -17.50
N TYR A 244 11.85 -10.42 -17.05
CA TYR A 244 10.63 -10.30 -17.85
C TYR A 244 9.92 -8.93 -17.72
N THR A 245 10.57 -7.91 -17.14
CA THR A 245 10.00 -6.56 -17.03
C THR A 245 9.51 -6.07 -18.39
N ALA A 246 8.33 -5.45 -18.42
CA ALA A 246 7.59 -5.01 -19.61
C ALA A 246 7.07 -6.15 -20.53
N SER A 247 7.17 -7.41 -20.14
CA SER A 247 6.56 -8.53 -20.84
C SER A 247 5.18 -8.86 -20.26
N GLU A 248 4.25 -9.32 -21.08
CA GLU A 248 2.90 -9.73 -20.64
C GLU A 248 2.94 -10.85 -19.60
N ILE A 249 3.91 -11.77 -19.68
CA ILE A 249 4.06 -12.85 -18.70
C ILE A 249 4.60 -12.38 -17.35
N ASN A 250 5.11 -11.15 -17.24
CA ASN A 250 5.69 -10.63 -16.01
C ASN A 250 4.68 -10.59 -14.86
N GLU A 251 3.41 -10.27 -15.16
CA GLU A 251 2.38 -10.17 -14.13
C GLU A 251 2.18 -11.49 -13.37
N TYR A 252 2.31 -12.66 -14.02
CA TYR A 252 2.24 -13.96 -13.36
C TYR A 252 3.42 -14.17 -12.40
N TRP A 253 4.63 -13.81 -12.82
CA TRP A 253 5.83 -13.93 -12.00
C TRP A 253 5.83 -12.96 -10.83
N VAL A 254 5.34 -11.75 -11.03
CA VAL A 254 5.14 -10.77 -9.96
C VAL A 254 4.19 -11.31 -8.91
N ARG A 255 3.10 -11.97 -9.29
CA ARG A 255 2.16 -12.58 -8.33
C ARG A 255 2.82 -13.69 -7.51
N VAL A 256 3.64 -14.53 -8.14
CA VAL A 256 4.46 -15.52 -7.43
C VAL A 256 5.45 -14.86 -6.47
N PHE A 257 6.17 -13.82 -6.94
CA PHE A 257 7.07 -13.02 -6.12
C PHE A 257 6.36 -12.44 -4.89
N LEU A 258 5.17 -11.87 -5.04
CA LEU A 258 4.41 -11.26 -3.95
C LEU A 258 3.97 -12.28 -2.89
N ILE A 259 3.59 -13.50 -3.27
CA ILE A 259 3.21 -14.56 -2.33
C ILE A 259 4.37 -14.91 -1.39
N PHE A 260 5.54 -15.18 -1.94
CA PHE A 260 6.73 -15.48 -1.13
C PHE A 260 7.28 -14.23 -0.44
N GLY A 261 7.18 -13.07 -1.08
CA GLY A 261 7.63 -11.79 -0.55
C GLY A 261 6.96 -11.39 0.75
N ILE A 262 5.65 -11.66 0.91
CA ILE A 262 4.95 -11.40 2.18
C ILE A 262 5.51 -12.26 3.32
N ILE A 263 5.87 -13.51 3.06
CA ILE A 263 6.49 -14.37 4.07
C ILE A 263 7.82 -13.77 4.52
N VAL A 264 8.62 -13.29 3.58
CA VAL A 264 9.89 -12.61 3.85
C VAL A 264 9.68 -11.30 4.60
N VAL A 265 8.70 -10.49 4.23
CA VAL A 265 8.37 -9.23 4.93
C VAL A 265 8.04 -9.51 6.40
N LEU A 266 7.19 -10.50 6.67
CA LEU A 266 6.86 -10.89 8.05
C LEU A 266 8.08 -11.44 8.81
N PHE A 267 8.91 -12.25 8.15
CA PHE A 267 10.14 -12.80 8.72
C PHE A 267 11.14 -11.70 9.07
N VAL A 268 11.40 -10.77 8.15
CA VAL A 268 12.28 -9.62 8.39
C VAL A 268 11.72 -8.73 9.50
N GLY A 269 10.40 -8.46 9.50
CA GLY A 269 9.73 -7.74 10.57
C GLY A 269 9.93 -8.40 11.93
N TYR A 270 9.85 -9.73 12.01
CA TYR A 270 10.17 -10.47 13.24
C TYR A 270 11.63 -10.31 13.65
N GLN A 271 12.58 -10.43 12.73
CA GLN A 271 14.00 -10.23 13.04
C GLN A 271 14.26 -8.80 13.55
N CYS A 272 13.62 -7.80 12.98
CA CYS A 272 13.71 -6.41 13.45
C CYS A 272 13.20 -6.22 14.89
N THR A 273 12.28 -7.04 15.38
CA THR A 273 11.82 -6.93 16.78
C THR A 273 12.90 -7.23 17.82
N LYS A 274 13.96 -7.95 17.42
CA LYS A 274 15.10 -8.25 18.28
C LYS A 274 15.95 -7.01 18.59
N TYR A 275 15.89 -5.99 17.74
CA TYR A 275 16.61 -4.72 17.90
C TYR A 275 15.69 -3.67 18.53
N THR A 276 15.73 -3.54 19.84
CA THR A 276 14.78 -2.72 20.63
C THR A 276 14.71 -1.27 20.16
N SER A 277 15.86 -0.63 19.87
CA SER A 277 15.90 0.76 19.39
C SER A 277 15.18 0.94 18.05
N LEU A 278 15.49 0.09 17.07
CA LEU A 278 14.85 0.10 15.75
C LEU A 278 13.35 -0.16 15.86
N LYS A 279 12.97 -1.21 16.62
CA LYS A 279 11.56 -1.55 16.86
C LYS A 279 10.79 -0.34 17.41
N ASN A 280 11.28 0.27 18.50
CA ASN A 280 10.58 1.37 19.14
C ASN A 280 10.46 2.59 18.22
N LYS A 281 11.51 2.90 17.43
CA LYS A 281 11.50 3.98 16.44
C LYS A 281 10.46 3.72 15.34
N LEU A 282 10.41 2.51 14.79
CA LEU A 282 9.45 2.19 13.72
C LEU A 282 8.00 2.18 14.23
N ILE A 283 7.76 1.65 15.44
CA ILE A 283 6.43 1.67 16.07
C ILE A 283 5.99 3.11 16.38
N SER A 284 6.88 4.01 16.82
CA SER A 284 6.53 5.41 17.09
C SER A 284 6.11 6.17 15.81
N LEU A 285 6.55 5.72 14.64
CA LEU A 285 6.16 6.29 13.34
C LEU A 285 4.86 5.68 12.77
N ALA A 286 4.37 4.55 13.31
CA ALA A 286 3.18 3.88 12.79
C ALA A 286 1.91 4.77 12.72
N PRO A 287 1.64 5.71 13.66
CA PRO A 287 0.49 6.61 13.56
C PRO A 287 0.53 7.56 12.35
N THR A 288 1.72 7.88 11.82
CA THR A 288 1.89 8.80 10.69
C THR A 288 1.57 8.16 9.33
N VAL A 289 1.58 6.84 9.26
CA VAL A 289 1.51 6.06 8.02
C VAL A 289 0.30 6.40 7.17
N PHE A 290 -0.88 6.51 7.79
CA PHE A 290 -2.11 6.82 7.05
C PHE A 290 -2.12 8.27 6.52
N PHE A 291 -1.52 9.20 7.25
CA PHE A 291 -1.39 10.57 6.80
C PHE A 291 -0.41 10.69 5.62
N ILE A 292 0.73 9.98 5.67
CA ILE A 292 1.65 9.86 4.52
C ILE A 292 0.92 9.27 3.32
N TYR A 293 0.16 8.18 3.53
CA TYR A 293 -0.62 7.52 2.49
C TYR A 293 -1.60 8.47 1.78
N GLY A 294 -2.35 9.29 2.53
CA GLY A 294 -3.33 10.21 1.95
C GLY A 294 -2.72 11.41 1.23
N LEU A 295 -1.53 11.87 1.70
CA LEU A 295 -0.99 13.18 1.28
C LEU A 295 0.11 13.10 0.23
N HIS A 296 0.89 11.99 0.13
CA HIS A 296 2.13 11.96 -0.64
C HIS A 296 1.97 12.28 -2.14
N LEU A 297 0.83 11.93 -2.76
CA LEU A 297 0.53 12.28 -4.16
C LEU A 297 -0.23 13.59 -4.32
N ILE A 298 -0.71 14.22 -3.25
CA ILE A 298 -1.34 15.54 -3.35
C ILE A 298 -0.24 16.59 -3.55
N TYR A 299 0.23 16.70 -4.78
CA TYR A 299 1.27 17.61 -5.30
C TYR A 299 2.67 17.44 -4.70
N ILE A 300 2.85 16.98 -3.45
CA ILE A 300 4.16 16.99 -2.77
C ILE A 300 5.20 16.18 -3.57
N LEU A 301 4.94 14.91 -3.83
CA LEU A 301 5.85 14.06 -4.59
C LEU A 301 6.01 14.56 -6.03
N GLY A 302 4.91 15.02 -6.65
CA GLY A 302 4.91 15.55 -8.01
C GLY A 302 5.79 16.78 -8.15
N TRP A 303 5.73 17.73 -7.20
CA TRP A 303 6.58 18.93 -7.22
C TRP A 303 8.05 18.60 -7.03
N PHE A 304 8.41 17.71 -6.13
CA PHE A 304 9.80 17.25 -5.99
C PHE A 304 10.30 16.59 -7.28
N LYS A 305 9.49 15.73 -7.91
CA LYS A 305 9.84 15.10 -9.21
C LYS A 305 9.98 16.14 -10.32
N GLY A 306 9.06 17.11 -10.39
CA GLY A 306 9.13 18.20 -11.36
C GLY A 306 10.36 19.10 -11.15
N GLY A 307 10.71 19.39 -9.90
CA GLY A 307 11.94 20.11 -9.55
C GLY A 307 13.19 19.35 -9.97
N LEU A 308 13.25 18.03 -9.76
CA LEU A 308 14.35 17.20 -10.24
C LEU A 308 14.46 17.25 -11.77
N ALA A 309 13.34 17.08 -12.49
CA ALA A 309 13.31 17.07 -13.95
C ALA A 309 13.80 18.38 -14.57
N LYS A 310 13.63 19.51 -13.88
CA LYS A 310 14.11 20.84 -14.30
C LYS A 310 15.51 21.17 -13.78
N SER A 311 16.12 20.34 -12.94
CA SER A 311 17.43 20.56 -12.35
C SER A 311 18.56 20.03 -13.24
N PHE A 312 19.80 20.51 -13.01
CA PHE A 312 20.98 19.96 -13.66
C PHE A 312 21.22 18.47 -13.37
N LEU A 313 20.65 17.94 -12.30
CA LEU A 313 20.73 16.51 -11.96
C LEU A 313 20.04 15.62 -13.01
N ALA A 314 19.01 16.14 -13.69
CA ALA A 314 18.31 15.39 -14.73
C ALA A 314 19.15 15.13 -15.99
N SER A 315 20.27 15.85 -16.18
CA SER A 315 21.16 15.68 -17.33
C SER A 315 21.99 14.39 -17.28
N SER A 316 22.05 13.70 -16.15
CA SER A 316 22.82 12.47 -15.99
C SER A 316 22.05 11.37 -15.24
N ALA A 317 22.31 10.12 -15.61
CA ALA A 317 21.71 8.97 -14.91
C ALA A 317 22.11 8.89 -13.43
N TRP A 318 23.33 9.31 -13.08
CA TRP A 318 23.76 9.43 -11.68
C TRP A 318 22.95 10.48 -10.92
N GLY A 319 22.71 11.64 -11.52
CA GLY A 319 21.86 12.68 -10.91
C GLY A 319 20.41 12.23 -10.76
N MET A 320 19.87 11.51 -11.76
CA MET A 320 18.53 10.91 -11.66
C MET A 320 18.47 9.83 -10.58
N LEU A 321 19.50 8.99 -10.44
CA LEU A 321 19.58 7.98 -9.39
C LEU A 321 19.66 8.62 -7.99
N LEU A 322 20.47 9.66 -7.85
CA LEU A 322 20.55 10.44 -6.60
C LEU A 322 19.17 11.03 -6.26
N GLY A 323 18.51 11.69 -7.23
CA GLY A 323 17.16 12.23 -7.05
C GLY A 323 16.14 11.15 -6.66
N TYR A 324 16.22 9.97 -7.27
CA TYR A 324 15.35 8.84 -6.94
C TYR A 324 15.42 8.42 -5.46
N PHE A 325 16.63 8.43 -4.86
CA PHE A 325 16.79 8.09 -3.44
C PHE A 325 16.57 9.26 -2.48
N VAL A 326 16.74 10.49 -2.93
CA VAL A 326 16.61 11.70 -2.09
C VAL A 326 15.17 12.18 -2.00
N ILE A 327 14.40 12.12 -3.09
CA ILE A 327 13.04 12.66 -3.14
C ILE A 327 12.07 11.97 -2.17
N PRO A 328 11.98 10.63 -2.10
CA PRO A 328 11.05 9.99 -1.17
C PRO A 328 11.29 10.34 0.30
N PRO A 329 12.53 10.33 0.83
CA PRO A 329 12.79 10.81 2.19
C PRO A 329 12.44 12.27 2.40
N LEU A 330 12.70 13.17 1.45
CA LEU A 330 12.32 14.58 1.54
C LEU A 330 10.80 14.74 1.56
N CYS A 331 10.09 14.04 0.68
CA CYS A 331 8.63 14.02 0.66
C CYS A 331 8.07 13.56 2.01
N ILE A 332 8.55 12.42 2.51
CA ILE A 332 8.11 11.87 3.80
C ILE A 332 8.47 12.84 4.94
N GLY A 333 9.67 13.41 4.94
CA GLY A 333 10.11 14.38 5.96
C GLY A 333 9.20 15.60 6.03
N LEU A 334 8.85 16.18 4.87
CA LEU A 334 7.91 17.31 4.81
C LEU A 334 6.53 16.90 5.34
N ILE A 335 6.04 15.71 4.95
CA ILE A 335 4.74 15.21 5.43
C ILE A 335 4.75 14.96 6.95
N LEU A 336 5.85 14.49 7.52
CA LEU A 336 5.99 14.32 8.97
C LEU A 336 5.96 15.66 9.69
N ILE A 337 6.59 16.70 9.15
CA ILE A 337 6.49 18.07 9.69
C ILE A 337 5.04 18.54 9.67
N LEU A 338 4.34 18.38 8.54
CA LEU A 338 2.92 18.73 8.42
C LEU A 338 2.04 17.94 9.40
N TYR A 339 2.33 16.66 9.60
CA TYR A 339 1.64 15.82 10.59
C TYR A 339 1.79 16.37 12.00
N GLU A 340 3.00 16.72 12.44
CA GLU A 340 3.24 17.28 13.78
C GLU A 340 2.61 18.67 13.95
N LEU A 341 2.61 19.50 12.90
CA LEU A 341 1.90 20.78 12.91
C LEU A 341 0.38 20.58 13.06
N MET A 342 -0.20 19.67 12.27
CA MET A 342 -1.63 19.34 12.38
C MET A 342 -1.97 18.74 13.74
N LYS A 343 -1.13 17.87 14.27
CA LYS A 343 -1.30 17.27 15.59
C LYS A 343 -1.33 18.35 16.69
N ARG A 344 -0.51 19.39 16.55
CA ARG A 344 -0.44 20.49 17.51
C ARG A 344 -1.60 21.47 17.38
N PHE A 345 -1.96 21.88 16.15
CA PHE A 345 -2.90 22.97 15.92
C PHE A 345 -4.32 22.50 15.55
N LEU A 346 -4.45 21.34 14.90
CA LEU A 346 -5.71 20.82 14.36
C LEU A 346 -5.93 19.33 14.72
N PRO A 347 -5.79 18.93 16.01
CA PRO A 347 -5.84 17.50 16.38
C PRO A 347 -7.16 16.82 16.05
N LYS A 348 -8.29 17.52 16.12
CA LYS A 348 -9.61 16.97 15.75
C LYS A 348 -9.69 16.64 14.26
N THR A 349 -9.22 17.55 13.41
CA THR A 349 -9.17 17.35 11.96
C THR A 349 -8.25 16.20 11.61
N LEU A 350 -7.05 16.15 12.21
CA LEU A 350 -6.11 15.05 12.01
C LEU A 350 -6.76 13.69 12.35
N ASN A 351 -7.45 13.60 13.48
CA ASN A 351 -8.15 12.37 13.89
C ASN A 351 -9.21 11.94 12.88
N ILE A 352 -9.96 12.89 12.30
CA ILE A 352 -10.98 12.59 11.27
C ILE A 352 -10.32 12.02 10.01
N ILE A 353 -9.32 12.71 9.47
CA ILE A 353 -8.70 12.33 8.19
C ILE A 353 -7.78 11.10 8.31
N THR A 354 -7.35 10.73 9.53
CA THR A 354 -6.57 9.51 9.78
C THR A 354 -7.43 8.36 10.32
N GLY A 355 -8.71 8.59 10.62
CA GLY A 355 -9.62 7.58 11.16
C GLY A 355 -9.31 7.18 12.61
N ASN A 356 -8.83 8.13 13.42
CA ASN A 356 -8.44 7.92 14.83
C ASN A 356 -7.33 6.85 15.01
N ARG A 357 -6.31 6.92 14.18
CA ARG A 357 -5.15 6.00 14.22
C ARG A 357 -3.94 6.64 14.87
#